data_b913d8c25455bcdc1c9351627dab04da
#
_entry.id   b913d8c25455bcdc1c9351627dab04da
#
_cell.length_a   1.000
_cell.length_b   1.000
_cell.length_c   1.000
_cell.angle_alpha   90.00
_cell.angle_beta   90.00
_cell.angle_gamma   90.00
#
_symmetry.space_group_name_H-M   'P 1'
#
loop_
_entity.id
_entity.type
_entity.pdbx_description
1 polymer ?
#
loop_
_entity_poly.entity_id
_entity_poly.type
_entity_poly.pdbx_seq_one_letter_code
_entity_poly.pdbx_strand_id
1 'polypeptide(L)'
;MAKHPLVMALAKVIIAAAWADGELSLDEINDLKRLLAELGQTGGQFALTADEWAELEMYLSSPVETAERTRLVDDLRDLIATSEERQMVLHAIQRLVAADRVVTPVEREVVQAIQQALERDSQSVLHQLGRAFRVALGIRAPGPNREELLPEFLRNRIYYALHMRLGQDIDALGIDRDELHVLTLAGGLLALIARVDDQVTPAEHDRIVTILKEWWHLDHTRATLVAEIALTESASNLDFFRLTKAFADATTVEQRERFLDALFAVALADGELSGAESAEISRITAAINLPHDRFVAARLRLPRQPGKRL
;
A
#
# COMPACT_ATOMS: atom_id res chain seq x y z
N MET A 1 -16.32 12.46 15.93
CA MET A 1 -15.06 13.23 16.06
C MET A 1 -14.95 14.15 14.86
N ALA A 2 -14.54 15.41 15.05
CA ALA A 2 -14.41 16.34 13.92
C ALA A 2 -13.21 15.92 13.06
N LYS A 3 -13.41 15.73 11.75
CA LYS A 3 -12.31 15.60 10.80
C LYS A 3 -11.52 16.91 10.80
N HIS A 4 -10.20 16.82 10.81
CA HIS A 4 -9.32 18.00 10.69
C HIS A 4 -8.82 18.14 9.23
N PRO A 5 -9.66 18.61 8.31
CA PRO A 5 -9.39 18.55 6.88
C PRO A 5 -8.11 19.30 6.49
N LEU A 6 -7.83 20.43 7.12
CA LEU A 6 -6.62 21.21 6.84
C LEU A 6 -5.33 20.45 7.23
N VAL A 7 -5.33 19.78 8.39
CA VAL A 7 -4.15 19.01 8.87
C VAL A 7 -3.94 17.78 8.00
N MET A 8 -5.01 17.10 7.59
CA MET A 8 -4.94 15.96 6.67
C MET A 8 -4.42 16.38 5.30
N ALA A 9 -4.92 17.48 4.75
CA ALA A 9 -4.44 18.00 3.47
C ALA A 9 -2.97 18.41 3.56
N LEU A 10 -2.56 19.07 4.65
CA LEU A 10 -1.15 19.41 4.91
C LEU A 10 -0.26 18.16 4.99
N ALA A 11 -0.69 17.14 5.72
CA ALA A 11 0.05 15.88 5.84
C ALA A 11 0.26 15.21 4.47
N LYS A 12 -0.78 15.15 3.64
CA LYS A 12 -0.70 14.60 2.28
C LYS A 12 0.26 15.37 1.38
N VAL A 13 0.23 16.71 1.45
CA VAL A 13 1.17 17.57 0.71
C VAL A 13 2.62 17.34 1.16
N ILE A 14 2.84 17.17 2.45
CA ILE A 14 4.17 16.85 3.02
C ILE A 14 4.66 15.49 2.50
N ILE A 15 3.82 14.45 2.57
CA ILE A 15 4.16 13.12 2.03
C ILE A 15 4.46 13.21 0.52
N ALA A 16 3.64 13.95 -0.22
CA ALA A 16 3.84 14.14 -1.65
C ALA A 16 5.13 14.91 -2.00
N ALA A 17 5.60 15.79 -1.12
CA ALA A 17 6.88 16.45 -1.26
C ALA A 17 8.05 15.51 -0.96
N ALA A 18 7.94 14.67 0.08
CA ALA A 18 8.94 13.68 0.43
C ALA A 18 9.13 12.61 -0.69
N TRP A 19 8.09 12.26 -1.41
CA TRP A 19 8.18 11.40 -2.60
C TRP A 19 8.80 12.07 -3.84
N ALA A 20 9.32 13.29 -3.75
CA ALA A 20 9.75 14.05 -4.93
C ALA A 20 10.93 13.44 -5.67
N ASP A 21 11.84 12.77 -4.97
CA ASP A 21 12.99 12.07 -5.52
C ASP A 21 12.72 10.58 -5.83
N GLY A 22 11.51 10.10 -5.52
CA GLY A 22 11.06 8.73 -5.80
C GLY A 22 11.28 7.74 -4.65
N GLU A 23 11.88 8.18 -3.54
CA GLU A 23 12.12 7.38 -2.34
C GLU A 23 11.56 8.08 -1.10
N LEU A 24 11.05 7.31 -0.15
CA LEU A 24 10.56 7.83 1.13
C LEU A 24 11.33 7.14 2.26
N SER A 25 12.15 7.89 2.96
CA SER A 25 13.00 7.37 4.02
C SER A 25 12.23 7.17 5.33
N LEU A 26 12.74 6.30 6.20
CA LEU A 26 12.20 6.11 7.56
C LEU A 26 12.31 7.39 8.42
N ASP A 27 13.32 8.21 8.19
CA ASP A 27 13.52 9.46 8.93
C ASP A 27 12.43 10.47 8.54
N GLU A 28 12.08 10.60 7.27
CA GLU A 28 10.99 11.45 6.80
C GLU A 28 9.63 11.01 7.35
N ILE A 29 9.36 9.69 7.38
CA ILE A 29 8.15 9.14 7.99
C ILE A 29 8.09 9.49 9.48
N ASN A 30 9.20 9.38 10.21
CA ASN A 30 9.26 9.70 11.63
C ASN A 30 9.11 11.20 11.90
N ASP A 31 9.68 12.05 11.03
CA ASP A 31 9.55 13.50 11.12
C ASP A 31 8.11 13.95 10.83
N LEU A 32 7.44 13.33 9.85
CA LEU A 32 6.02 13.56 9.62
C LEU A 32 5.18 13.18 10.84
N LYS A 33 5.41 11.99 11.44
CA LYS A 33 4.69 11.55 12.65
C LYS A 33 4.90 12.52 13.81
N ARG A 34 6.12 13.02 13.99
CA ARG A 34 6.44 14.02 15.03
C ARG A 34 5.72 15.33 14.75
N LEU A 35 5.72 15.82 13.51
CA LEU A 35 5.02 17.04 13.12
C LEU A 35 3.52 16.94 13.38
N LEU A 36 2.90 15.83 13.02
CA LEU A 36 1.47 15.57 13.27
C LEU A 36 1.14 15.54 14.76
N ALA A 37 2.02 14.92 15.58
CA ALA A 37 1.86 14.91 17.03
C ALA A 37 1.96 16.31 17.65
N GLU A 38 2.87 17.17 17.16
CA GLU A 38 3.03 18.54 17.62
C GLU A 38 1.87 19.45 17.23
N LEU A 39 1.36 19.32 15.99
CA LEU A 39 0.16 20.03 15.54
C LEU A 39 -1.06 19.65 16.39
N GLY A 40 -1.09 18.39 16.86
CA GLY A 40 -2.10 17.92 17.79
C GLY A 40 -2.07 18.55 19.18
N GLN A 41 -0.89 18.96 19.66
CA GLN A 41 -0.74 19.53 21.00
C GLN A 41 -1.11 21.02 21.08
N THR A 42 -0.98 21.76 19.98
CA THR A 42 -1.25 23.22 19.93
C THR A 42 -2.72 23.58 19.85
N GLY A 43 -3.63 22.64 19.55
CA GLY A 43 -5.07 22.89 19.37
C GLY A 43 -6.03 22.09 20.27
N GLY A 44 -5.54 21.38 21.32
CA GLY A 44 -6.36 20.51 22.19
C GLY A 44 -6.66 19.17 21.50
N GLN A 45 -6.53 18.07 22.23
CA GLN A 45 -6.77 16.65 21.89
C GLN A 45 -6.94 16.32 20.38
N PHE A 46 -5.89 16.51 19.60
CA PHE A 46 -5.86 16.06 18.22
C PHE A 46 -5.31 14.63 18.17
N ALA A 47 -6.18 13.68 17.96
CA ALA A 47 -5.77 12.32 17.64
C ALA A 47 -6.38 11.96 16.29
N LEU A 48 -5.54 11.59 15.33
CA LEU A 48 -6.02 11.03 14.06
C LEU A 48 -6.87 9.80 14.34
N THR A 49 -7.98 9.68 13.66
CA THR A 49 -8.79 8.47 13.66
C THR A 49 -8.06 7.33 12.93
N ALA A 50 -8.49 6.09 13.15
CA ALA A 50 -7.93 4.95 12.42
C ALA A 50 -8.07 5.09 10.89
N ASP A 51 -9.18 5.68 10.42
CA ASP A 51 -9.43 5.92 9.00
C ASP A 51 -8.50 7.01 8.44
N GLU A 52 -8.25 8.09 9.19
CA GLU A 52 -7.31 9.14 8.81
C GLU A 52 -5.87 8.61 8.76
N TRP A 53 -5.48 7.77 9.72
CA TRP A 53 -4.18 7.09 9.68
C TRP A 53 -4.05 6.18 8.45
N ALA A 54 -5.07 5.40 8.15
CA ALA A 54 -5.07 4.52 6.98
C ALA A 54 -4.98 5.30 5.67
N GLU A 55 -5.63 6.47 5.61
CA GLU A 55 -5.54 7.38 4.47
C GLU A 55 -4.11 7.91 4.29
N LEU A 56 -3.42 8.33 5.36
CA LEU A 56 -2.02 8.73 5.30
C LEU A 56 -1.09 7.55 4.96
N GLU A 57 -1.35 6.38 5.51
CA GLU A 57 -0.58 5.17 5.22
C GLU A 57 -0.64 4.78 3.74
N MET A 58 -1.79 4.99 3.10
CA MET A 58 -1.95 4.81 1.66
C MET A 58 -1.05 5.76 0.85
N TYR A 59 -0.89 7.02 1.29
CA TYR A 59 0.04 7.97 0.67
C TYR A 59 1.51 7.62 0.95
N LEU A 60 1.82 7.05 2.12
CA LEU A 60 3.16 6.60 2.47
C LEU A 60 3.58 5.33 1.71
N SER A 61 2.63 4.53 1.23
CA SER A 61 2.91 3.22 0.63
C SER A 61 3.29 3.27 -0.85
N SER A 62 3.06 4.38 -1.55
CA SER A 62 3.36 4.49 -2.98
C SER A 62 3.66 5.92 -3.40
N PRO A 63 4.55 6.13 -4.39
CA PRO A 63 4.91 7.45 -4.89
C PRO A 63 3.73 8.29 -5.31
N VAL A 64 3.84 9.60 -5.08
CA VAL A 64 2.83 10.60 -5.47
C VAL A 64 3.27 11.29 -6.74
N GLU A 65 2.54 11.07 -7.83
CA GLU A 65 2.84 11.67 -9.12
C GLU A 65 2.63 13.19 -9.13
N THR A 66 3.30 13.88 -10.06
CA THR A 66 3.24 15.35 -10.17
C THR A 66 1.81 15.88 -10.35
N ALA A 67 0.96 15.20 -11.12
CA ALA A 67 -0.44 15.62 -11.31
C ALA A 67 -1.25 15.52 -10.02
N GLU A 68 -1.07 14.44 -9.25
CA GLU A 68 -1.71 14.25 -7.96
C GLU A 68 -1.17 15.24 -6.92
N ARG A 69 0.14 15.46 -6.88
CA ARG A 69 0.77 16.48 -6.02
C ARG A 69 0.17 17.87 -6.26
N THR A 70 -0.01 18.26 -7.52
CA THR A 70 -0.64 19.54 -7.87
C THR A 70 -2.06 19.63 -7.31
N ARG A 71 -2.84 18.55 -7.44
CA ARG A 71 -4.19 18.48 -6.88
C ARG A 71 -4.18 18.65 -5.36
N LEU A 72 -3.31 17.92 -4.66
CA LEU A 72 -3.20 18.00 -3.19
C LEU A 72 -2.85 19.41 -2.71
N VAL A 73 -1.98 20.12 -3.44
CA VAL A 73 -1.64 21.53 -3.14
C VAL A 73 -2.84 22.45 -3.38
N ASP A 74 -3.60 22.24 -4.45
CA ASP A 74 -4.82 22.99 -4.72
C ASP A 74 -5.88 22.74 -3.63
N ASP A 75 -6.06 21.47 -3.23
CA ASP A 75 -7.00 21.08 -2.16
C ASP A 75 -6.60 21.69 -0.81
N LEU A 76 -5.30 21.66 -0.46
CA LEU A 76 -4.78 22.32 0.75
C LEU A 76 -5.05 23.83 0.72
N ARG A 77 -4.76 24.49 -0.41
CA ARG A 77 -4.99 25.93 -0.57
C ARG A 77 -6.47 26.30 -0.42
N ASP A 78 -7.38 25.49 -0.98
CA ASP A 78 -8.82 25.72 -0.92
C ASP A 78 -9.37 25.58 0.53
N LEU A 79 -8.67 24.88 1.40
CA LEU A 79 -9.00 24.69 2.82
C LEU A 79 -8.48 25.82 3.72
N ILE A 80 -7.51 26.63 3.28
CA ILE A 80 -6.95 27.74 4.04
C ILE A 80 -7.94 28.91 4.01
N ALA A 81 -8.63 29.15 5.12
CA ALA A 81 -9.62 30.22 5.24
C ALA A 81 -9.04 31.51 5.85
N THR A 82 -8.00 31.40 6.68
CA THR A 82 -7.45 32.53 7.43
C THR A 82 -5.95 32.74 7.17
N SER A 83 -5.46 33.95 7.45
CA SER A 83 -4.02 34.25 7.39
C SER A 83 -3.22 33.48 8.43
N GLU A 84 -3.82 33.16 9.57
CA GLU A 84 -3.19 32.39 10.65
C GLU A 84 -2.99 30.93 10.20
N GLU A 85 -4.00 30.30 9.59
CA GLU A 85 -3.89 28.97 9.00
C GLU A 85 -2.82 28.92 7.91
N ARG A 86 -2.77 29.94 7.04
CA ARG A 86 -1.73 30.06 6.00
C ARG A 86 -0.33 30.11 6.63
N GLN A 87 -0.13 30.92 7.65
CA GLN A 87 1.16 31.01 8.35
C GLN A 87 1.52 29.68 9.02
N MET A 88 0.55 29.02 9.66
CA MET A 88 0.76 27.69 10.26
C MET A 88 1.22 26.67 9.23
N VAL A 89 0.56 26.60 8.09
CA VAL A 89 0.89 25.68 6.98
C VAL A 89 2.29 25.97 6.43
N LEU A 90 2.61 27.23 6.13
CA LEU A 90 3.93 27.63 5.61
C LEU A 90 5.04 27.33 6.66
N HIS A 91 4.80 27.59 7.91
CA HIS A 91 5.74 27.29 8.98
C HIS A 91 5.96 25.77 9.15
N ALA A 92 4.90 24.95 9.05
CA ALA A 92 5.02 23.51 9.11
C ALA A 92 5.87 22.95 7.94
N ILE A 93 5.66 23.43 6.73
CA ILE A 93 6.45 23.06 5.54
C ILE A 93 7.92 23.51 5.70
N GLN A 94 8.16 24.72 6.19
CA GLN A 94 9.52 25.22 6.42
C GLN A 94 10.26 24.41 7.49
N ARG A 95 9.58 24.01 8.55
CA ARG A 95 10.15 23.15 9.60
C ARG A 95 10.53 21.78 9.11
N LEU A 96 9.74 21.19 8.21
CA LEU A 96 10.08 19.91 7.60
C LEU A 96 11.41 20.03 6.84
N VAL A 97 11.54 21.04 5.98
CA VAL A 97 12.79 21.31 5.23
C VAL A 97 13.98 21.57 6.15
N ALA A 98 13.76 22.23 7.29
CA ALA A 98 14.83 22.54 8.25
C ALA A 98 15.22 21.34 9.15
N ALA A 99 14.31 20.39 9.35
CA ALA A 99 14.53 19.19 10.16
C ALA A 99 15.33 18.13 9.42
N ASP A 100 15.22 18.12 8.12
CA ASP A 100 15.90 17.14 7.26
C ASP A 100 17.38 17.50 7.08
N ARG A 101 18.24 16.56 7.50
CA ARG A 101 19.70 16.74 7.40
C ARG A 101 20.21 16.62 5.95
N VAL A 102 19.40 16.09 5.03
CA VAL A 102 19.77 15.84 3.63
C VAL A 102 18.58 16.12 2.71
N VAL A 103 18.17 17.38 2.59
CA VAL A 103 17.16 17.77 1.58
C VAL A 103 17.78 17.70 0.20
N THR A 104 17.24 16.83 -0.65
CA THR A 104 17.69 16.74 -2.05
C THR A 104 17.37 18.02 -2.83
N PRO A 105 18.10 18.34 -3.92
CA PRO A 105 17.76 19.49 -4.76
C PRO A 105 16.33 19.42 -5.32
N VAL A 106 15.84 18.22 -5.64
CA VAL A 106 14.51 17.99 -6.21
C VAL A 106 13.42 18.28 -5.17
N GLU A 107 13.57 17.79 -3.95
CA GLU A 107 12.63 18.09 -2.85
C GLU A 107 12.56 19.57 -2.55
N ARG A 108 13.72 20.25 -2.55
CA ARG A 108 13.79 21.69 -2.32
C ARG A 108 13.01 22.48 -3.38
N GLU A 109 13.17 22.12 -4.66
CA GLU A 109 12.40 22.74 -5.75
C GLU A 109 10.89 22.51 -5.60
N VAL A 110 10.48 21.28 -5.23
CA VAL A 110 9.09 20.95 -4.99
C VAL A 110 8.52 21.74 -3.81
N VAL A 111 9.23 21.81 -2.70
CA VAL A 111 8.80 22.59 -1.53
C VAL A 111 8.68 24.08 -1.85
N GLN A 112 9.63 24.64 -2.59
CA GLN A 112 9.55 26.03 -3.05
C GLN A 112 8.33 26.28 -3.97
N ALA A 113 8.05 25.34 -4.88
CA ALA A 113 6.86 25.42 -5.75
C ALA A 113 5.55 25.37 -4.95
N ILE A 114 5.49 24.53 -3.91
CA ILE A 114 4.34 24.45 -2.99
C ILE A 114 4.17 25.76 -2.23
N GLN A 115 5.25 26.32 -1.66
CA GLN A 115 5.20 27.60 -0.96
C GLN A 115 4.69 28.72 -1.87
N GLN A 116 5.22 28.83 -3.08
CA GLN A 116 4.77 29.82 -4.08
C GLN A 116 3.29 29.63 -4.45
N ALA A 117 2.83 28.39 -4.57
CA ALA A 117 1.42 28.09 -4.87
C ALA A 117 0.49 28.52 -3.74
N LEU A 118 0.93 28.37 -2.48
CA LEU A 118 0.17 28.77 -1.29
C LEU A 118 0.19 30.29 -1.04
N GLU A 119 1.25 31.00 -1.48
CA GLU A 119 1.37 32.46 -1.34
C GLU A 119 0.51 33.22 -2.37
N ARG A 120 0.16 32.60 -3.50
CA ARG A 120 -0.71 33.23 -4.51
C ARG A 120 -2.11 33.38 -3.94
N ASP A 121 -2.64 34.61 -4.00
CA ASP A 121 -3.96 34.95 -3.46
C ASP A 121 -5.05 34.04 -4.05
N SER A 122 -5.75 33.32 -3.17
CA SER A 122 -6.87 32.43 -3.52
C SER A 122 -8.14 33.17 -3.99
N GLN A 123 -8.16 34.51 -3.94
CA GLN A 123 -9.30 35.35 -4.26
C GLN A 123 -9.40 35.76 -5.73
N SER A 124 -8.51 35.32 -6.60
CA SER A 124 -8.64 35.66 -8.02
C SER A 124 -9.81 34.88 -8.63
N VAL A 125 -10.86 35.61 -8.99
CA VAL A 125 -12.02 35.12 -9.76
C VAL A 125 -11.58 34.34 -11.02
N LEU A 126 -10.42 34.70 -11.58
CA LEU A 126 -9.74 33.99 -12.66
C LEU A 126 -9.36 32.55 -12.33
N HIS A 127 -9.08 32.21 -11.06
CA HIS A 127 -8.70 30.85 -10.66
C HIS A 127 -9.91 29.90 -10.58
N GLN A 128 -11.07 30.40 -10.12
CA GLN A 128 -12.33 29.65 -10.13
C GLN A 128 -12.83 29.44 -11.55
N LEU A 129 -12.69 30.45 -12.42
CA LEU A 129 -12.97 30.32 -13.85
C LEU A 129 -12.00 29.39 -14.57
N GLY A 130 -10.71 29.41 -14.22
CA GLY A 130 -9.69 28.50 -14.77
C GLY A 130 -9.93 27.05 -14.44
N ARG A 131 -10.48 26.76 -13.26
CA ARG A 131 -10.87 25.38 -12.84
C ARG A 131 -12.09 24.90 -13.62
N ALA A 132 -13.14 25.73 -13.73
CA ALA A 132 -14.33 25.42 -14.52
C ALA A 132 -13.98 25.29 -16.03
N PHE A 133 -13.04 26.08 -16.55
CA PHE A 133 -12.59 26.04 -17.93
C PHE A 133 -11.73 24.81 -18.24
N ARG A 134 -10.87 24.36 -17.33
CA ARG A 134 -10.08 23.13 -17.48
C ARG A 134 -10.97 21.88 -17.53
N VAL A 135 -12.00 21.82 -16.68
CA VAL A 135 -13.02 20.76 -16.69
C VAL A 135 -13.82 20.80 -17.99
N ALA A 136 -14.19 22.00 -18.47
CA ALA A 136 -14.98 22.16 -19.69
C ALA A 136 -14.18 21.88 -20.99
N LEU A 137 -12.85 22.07 -20.98
CA LEU A 137 -11.99 21.87 -22.15
C LEU A 137 -11.37 20.47 -22.22
N GLY A 138 -11.70 19.55 -21.32
CA GLY A 138 -11.18 18.19 -21.32
C GLY A 138 -9.65 18.15 -21.16
N ILE A 139 -9.04 19.19 -20.58
CA ILE A 139 -7.61 19.21 -20.28
C ILE A 139 -7.39 18.25 -19.14
N ARG A 140 -6.90 17.08 -19.48
CA ARG A 140 -6.51 15.91 -18.72
C ARG A 140 -7.06 15.90 -17.29
N ALA A 141 -7.93 14.94 -17.01
CA ALA A 141 -8.44 14.68 -15.67
C ALA A 141 -7.31 14.78 -14.64
N PRO A 142 -7.57 15.36 -13.44
CA PRO A 142 -6.62 15.27 -12.35
C PRO A 142 -6.19 13.80 -12.22
N GLY A 143 -4.91 13.57 -11.96
CA GLY A 143 -4.35 12.23 -11.80
C GLY A 143 -5.21 11.36 -10.88
N PRO A 144 -5.03 10.04 -10.87
CA PRO A 144 -5.91 9.13 -10.16
C PRO A 144 -6.11 9.61 -8.73
N ASN A 145 -7.39 9.70 -8.31
CA ASN A 145 -7.71 10.02 -6.94
C ASN A 145 -7.56 8.76 -6.11
N ARG A 146 -6.39 8.55 -5.51
CA ARG A 146 -6.14 7.33 -4.70
C ARG A 146 -7.09 7.20 -3.52
N GLU A 147 -7.70 8.28 -3.03
CA GLU A 147 -8.67 8.24 -1.93
C GLU A 147 -9.93 7.44 -2.30
N GLU A 148 -10.28 7.36 -3.58
CA GLU A 148 -11.34 6.49 -4.07
C GLU A 148 -11.00 5.00 -3.90
N LEU A 149 -9.69 4.69 -3.81
CA LEU A 149 -9.18 3.34 -3.58
C LEU A 149 -8.93 3.03 -2.10
N LEU A 150 -9.25 3.95 -1.17
CA LEU A 150 -9.07 3.71 0.27
C LEU A 150 -9.79 2.44 0.77
N PRO A 151 -11.03 2.12 0.36
CA PRO A 151 -11.67 0.86 0.73
C PRO A 151 -10.89 -0.36 0.25
N GLU A 152 -10.31 -0.29 -0.94
CA GLU A 152 -9.49 -1.37 -1.51
C GLU A 152 -8.15 -1.50 -0.77
N PHE A 153 -7.49 -0.39 -0.47
CA PHE A 153 -6.27 -0.36 0.34
C PHE A 153 -6.49 -1.01 1.71
N LEU A 154 -7.59 -0.68 2.38
CA LEU A 154 -7.95 -1.27 3.67
C LEU A 154 -8.25 -2.76 3.58
N ARG A 155 -8.83 -3.20 2.48
CA ARG A 155 -9.26 -4.58 2.27
C ARG A 155 -8.13 -5.48 1.78
N ASN A 156 -7.32 -4.98 0.84
CA ASN A 156 -6.29 -5.77 0.15
C ASN A 156 -5.19 -4.86 -0.41
N ARG A 157 -4.11 -4.69 0.35
CA ARG A 157 -2.97 -3.84 -0.02
C ARG A 157 -2.29 -4.28 -1.32
N ILE A 158 -2.22 -5.58 -1.58
CA ILE A 158 -1.58 -6.11 -2.79
C ILE A 158 -2.41 -5.76 -4.02
N TYR A 159 -3.73 -5.86 -3.93
CA TYR A 159 -4.64 -5.38 -4.98
C TYR A 159 -4.46 -3.88 -5.23
N TYR A 160 -4.42 -3.07 -4.16
CA TYR A 160 -4.17 -1.64 -4.26
C TYR A 160 -2.82 -1.33 -4.93
N ALA A 161 -1.73 -1.97 -4.49
CA ALA A 161 -0.40 -1.77 -5.07
C ALA A 161 -0.36 -2.19 -6.56
N LEU A 162 -1.02 -3.29 -6.92
CA LEU A 162 -1.17 -3.71 -8.30
C LEU A 162 -1.95 -2.67 -9.12
N HIS A 163 -3.04 -2.14 -8.58
CA HIS A 163 -3.85 -1.11 -9.23
C HIS A 163 -3.07 0.19 -9.42
N MET A 164 -2.29 0.62 -8.41
CA MET A 164 -1.44 1.81 -8.52
C MET A 164 -0.33 1.63 -9.56
N ARG A 165 0.22 0.43 -9.70
CA ARG A 165 1.31 0.15 -10.65
C ARG A 165 0.82 0.01 -12.09
N LEU A 166 -0.35 -0.56 -12.31
CA LEU A 166 -0.93 -0.79 -13.63
C LEU A 166 -1.87 0.34 -14.09
N GLY A 167 -2.48 1.06 -13.16
CA GLY A 167 -3.49 2.08 -13.50
C GLY A 167 -4.62 1.48 -14.34
N GLN A 168 -4.90 2.08 -15.50
CA GLN A 168 -5.93 1.60 -16.43
C GLN A 168 -5.57 0.27 -17.12
N ASP A 169 -4.30 -0.12 -17.12
CA ASP A 169 -3.83 -1.38 -17.71
C ASP A 169 -4.19 -2.61 -16.86
N ILE A 170 -4.79 -2.41 -15.68
CA ILE A 170 -5.24 -3.51 -14.82
C ILE A 170 -6.27 -4.41 -15.54
N ASP A 171 -7.12 -3.83 -16.37
CA ASP A 171 -8.10 -4.57 -17.18
C ASP A 171 -7.43 -5.44 -18.25
N ALA A 172 -6.19 -5.09 -18.65
CA ALA A 172 -5.41 -5.90 -19.59
C ALA A 172 -4.94 -7.24 -18.99
N LEU A 173 -5.06 -7.44 -17.67
CA LEU A 173 -4.82 -8.74 -17.04
C LEU A 173 -5.83 -9.79 -17.53
N GLY A 174 -7.02 -9.37 -17.99
CA GLY A 174 -8.05 -10.27 -18.49
C GLY A 174 -8.69 -11.14 -17.40
N ILE A 175 -8.57 -10.73 -16.14
CA ILE A 175 -9.12 -11.40 -14.96
C ILE A 175 -10.24 -10.51 -14.42
N ASP A 176 -11.36 -11.10 -14.03
CA ASP A 176 -12.41 -10.34 -13.40
C ASP A 176 -11.99 -9.80 -12.01
N ARG A 177 -12.70 -8.79 -11.51
CA ARG A 177 -12.32 -8.08 -10.28
C ARG A 177 -12.30 -8.99 -9.05
N ASP A 178 -13.24 -9.89 -8.92
CA ASP A 178 -13.35 -10.77 -7.73
C ASP A 178 -12.23 -11.84 -7.78
N GLU A 179 -11.96 -12.41 -8.95
CA GLU A 179 -10.82 -13.30 -9.16
C GLU A 179 -9.49 -12.61 -8.92
N LEU A 180 -9.35 -11.34 -9.33
CA LEU A 180 -8.14 -10.55 -9.09
C LEU A 180 -7.93 -10.29 -7.60
N HIS A 181 -9.01 -10.08 -6.84
CA HIS A 181 -8.92 -10.01 -5.38
C HIS A 181 -8.43 -11.32 -4.78
N VAL A 182 -8.97 -12.46 -5.19
CA VAL A 182 -8.52 -13.77 -4.70
C VAL A 182 -7.06 -14.04 -5.07
N LEU A 183 -6.67 -13.72 -6.30
CA LEU A 183 -5.28 -13.83 -6.79
C LEU A 183 -4.29 -13.06 -5.90
N THR A 184 -4.59 -11.79 -5.64
CA THR A 184 -3.70 -10.93 -4.85
C THR A 184 -3.66 -11.33 -3.37
N LEU A 185 -4.77 -11.77 -2.78
CA LEU A 185 -4.82 -12.34 -1.44
C LEU A 185 -4.00 -13.65 -1.34
N ALA A 186 -4.15 -14.53 -2.33
CA ALA A 186 -3.36 -15.76 -2.42
C ALA A 186 -1.86 -15.46 -2.55
N GLY A 187 -1.49 -14.52 -3.43
CA GLY A 187 -0.10 -14.04 -3.57
C GLY A 187 0.49 -13.58 -2.25
N GLY A 188 -0.27 -12.79 -1.47
CA GLY A 188 0.15 -12.32 -0.15
C GLY A 188 0.39 -13.45 0.85
N LEU A 189 -0.50 -14.43 0.90
CA LEU A 189 -0.34 -15.59 1.78
C LEU A 189 0.85 -16.49 1.37
N LEU A 190 1.10 -16.66 0.07
CA LEU A 190 2.28 -17.37 -0.43
C LEU A 190 3.56 -16.61 -0.07
N ALA A 191 3.55 -15.29 -0.23
CA ALA A 191 4.68 -14.42 0.12
C ALA A 191 5.00 -14.45 1.64
N LEU A 192 3.99 -14.59 2.51
CA LEU A 192 4.23 -14.77 3.95
C LEU A 192 5.01 -16.06 4.25
N ILE A 193 4.74 -17.16 3.53
CA ILE A 193 5.50 -18.40 3.69
C ILE A 193 6.95 -18.22 3.24
N ALA A 194 7.17 -17.67 2.05
CA ALA A 194 8.51 -17.43 1.51
C ALA A 194 9.36 -16.47 2.37
N ARG A 195 8.75 -15.70 3.28
CA ARG A 195 9.43 -14.75 4.16
C ARG A 195 9.55 -15.19 5.61
N VAL A 196 9.25 -16.44 5.93
CA VAL A 196 9.30 -16.95 7.31
C VAL A 196 10.69 -16.82 7.94
N ASP A 197 11.74 -16.91 7.13
CA ASP A 197 13.15 -16.78 7.54
C ASP A 197 13.79 -15.45 7.11
N ASP A 198 12.99 -14.47 6.70
CA ASP A 198 13.40 -13.15 6.19
C ASP A 198 14.22 -13.20 4.88
N GLN A 199 14.36 -14.37 4.25
CA GLN A 199 15.11 -14.55 3.01
C GLN A 199 14.23 -15.30 1.99
N VAL A 200 13.85 -14.61 0.91
CA VAL A 200 13.15 -15.24 -0.20
C VAL A 200 14.16 -15.82 -1.17
N THR A 201 14.15 -17.13 -1.33
CA THR A 201 15.03 -17.80 -2.28
C THR A 201 14.49 -17.67 -3.72
N PRO A 202 15.36 -17.76 -4.75
CA PRO A 202 14.91 -17.81 -6.14
C PRO A 202 13.92 -18.96 -6.41
N ALA A 203 14.11 -20.10 -5.75
CA ALA A 203 13.25 -21.27 -5.90
C ALA A 203 11.82 -21.03 -5.37
N GLU A 204 11.68 -20.36 -4.22
CA GLU A 204 10.39 -19.96 -3.66
C GLU A 204 9.70 -18.90 -4.54
N HIS A 205 10.44 -17.89 -5.00
CA HIS A 205 9.93 -16.91 -5.95
C HIS A 205 9.37 -17.58 -7.20
N ASP A 206 10.17 -18.43 -7.87
CA ASP A 206 9.77 -19.15 -9.07
C ASP A 206 8.57 -20.07 -8.81
N ARG A 207 8.48 -20.64 -7.61
CA ARG A 207 7.35 -21.48 -7.21
C ARG A 207 6.08 -20.66 -7.06
N ILE A 208 6.14 -19.49 -6.43
CA ILE A 208 5.00 -18.56 -6.35
C ILE A 208 4.54 -18.18 -7.76
N VAL A 209 5.44 -17.75 -8.64
CA VAL A 209 5.14 -17.40 -10.02
C VAL A 209 4.46 -18.57 -10.75
N THR A 210 4.96 -19.80 -10.57
CA THR A 210 4.37 -21.01 -11.21
C THR A 210 2.96 -21.26 -10.71
N ILE A 211 2.70 -21.17 -9.41
CA ILE A 211 1.36 -21.34 -8.83
C ILE A 211 0.39 -20.29 -9.38
N LEU A 212 0.80 -19.02 -9.42
CA LEU A 212 -0.04 -17.94 -9.94
C LEU A 212 -0.36 -18.13 -11.42
N LYS A 213 0.60 -18.60 -12.22
CA LYS A 213 0.38 -18.94 -13.64
C LYS A 213 -0.64 -20.07 -13.82
N GLU A 214 -0.46 -21.15 -13.09
CA GLU A 214 -1.25 -22.37 -13.26
C GLU A 214 -2.71 -22.18 -12.80
N TRP A 215 -2.94 -21.43 -11.73
CA TRP A 215 -4.24 -21.28 -11.11
C TRP A 215 -5.11 -20.21 -11.77
N TRP A 216 -4.47 -19.12 -12.26
CA TRP A 216 -5.16 -17.98 -12.89
C TRP A 216 -4.85 -17.82 -14.36
N HIS A 217 -4.19 -18.83 -14.97
CA HIS A 217 -3.86 -18.84 -16.41
C HIS A 217 -3.10 -17.59 -16.87
N LEU A 218 -2.29 -17.00 -15.97
CA LEU A 218 -1.46 -15.84 -16.28
C LEU A 218 -0.28 -16.22 -17.18
N ASP A 219 0.14 -15.29 -18.03
CA ASP A 219 1.47 -15.38 -18.62
C ASP A 219 2.57 -15.15 -17.55
N HIS A 220 3.81 -15.48 -17.92
CA HIS A 220 4.93 -15.38 -16.98
C HIS A 220 5.14 -13.96 -16.46
N THR A 221 5.06 -12.94 -17.33
CA THR A 221 5.32 -11.54 -16.99
C THR A 221 4.31 -11.03 -15.95
N ARG A 222 3.03 -11.33 -16.14
CA ARG A 222 1.95 -10.93 -15.23
C ARG A 222 2.04 -11.65 -13.88
N ALA A 223 2.30 -12.97 -13.92
CA ALA A 223 2.48 -13.74 -12.69
C ALA A 223 3.69 -13.26 -11.88
N THR A 224 4.82 -12.94 -12.55
CA THR A 224 6.00 -12.37 -11.91
C THR A 224 5.69 -11.00 -11.27
N LEU A 225 4.97 -10.14 -11.98
CA LEU A 225 4.57 -8.84 -11.44
C LEU A 225 3.73 -8.97 -10.15
N VAL A 226 2.75 -9.87 -10.14
CA VAL A 226 1.92 -10.11 -8.95
C VAL A 226 2.76 -10.69 -7.81
N ALA A 227 3.67 -11.63 -8.09
CA ALA A 227 4.57 -12.22 -7.10
C ALA A 227 5.51 -11.16 -6.49
N GLU A 228 6.13 -10.30 -7.31
CA GLU A 228 7.01 -9.23 -6.85
C GLU A 228 6.27 -8.23 -5.95
N ILE A 229 5.05 -7.81 -6.35
CA ILE A 229 4.23 -6.91 -5.54
C ILE A 229 3.86 -7.58 -4.22
N ALA A 230 3.42 -8.85 -4.23
CA ALA A 230 3.05 -9.58 -3.03
C ALA A 230 4.24 -9.73 -2.06
N LEU A 231 5.43 -10.03 -2.58
CA LEU A 231 6.65 -10.13 -1.78
C LEU A 231 7.09 -8.76 -1.22
N THR A 232 6.95 -7.69 -1.99
CA THR A 232 7.27 -6.33 -1.54
C THR A 232 6.32 -5.89 -0.43
N GLU A 233 5.01 -6.04 -0.63
CA GLU A 233 4.00 -5.67 0.36
C GLU A 233 4.07 -6.53 1.63
N SER A 234 4.45 -7.81 1.52
CA SER A 234 4.64 -8.69 2.68
C SER A 234 5.80 -8.25 3.57
N ALA A 235 6.78 -7.53 3.03
CA ALA A 235 7.86 -6.93 3.82
C ALA A 235 7.39 -5.74 4.66
N SER A 236 6.29 -5.07 4.27
CA SER A 236 5.80 -3.81 4.83
C SER A 236 4.72 -3.99 5.91
N ASN A 237 4.66 -5.12 6.64
CA ASN A 237 3.64 -5.40 7.65
C ASN A 237 2.21 -5.57 7.09
N LEU A 238 1.99 -6.57 6.25
CA LEU A 238 0.64 -7.03 5.93
C LEU A 238 -0.10 -7.41 7.22
N ASP A 239 -1.30 -6.87 7.40
CA ASP A 239 -2.18 -7.30 8.50
C ASP A 239 -2.62 -8.74 8.25
N PHE A 240 -1.97 -9.67 8.94
CA PHE A 240 -2.22 -11.11 8.83
C PHE A 240 -3.70 -11.46 9.01
N PHE A 241 -4.36 -10.85 9.99
CA PHE A 241 -5.76 -11.17 10.27
C PHE A 241 -6.70 -10.67 9.18
N ARG A 242 -6.45 -9.48 8.65
CA ARG A 242 -7.23 -8.94 7.52
C ARG A 242 -7.02 -9.76 6.26
N LEU A 243 -5.76 -10.10 5.95
CA LEU A 243 -5.40 -10.88 4.77
C LEU A 243 -6.06 -12.27 4.79
N THR A 244 -5.91 -13.01 5.89
CA THR A 244 -6.47 -14.36 6.05
C THR A 244 -8.00 -14.33 6.09
N LYS A 245 -8.60 -13.36 6.78
CA LYS A 245 -10.05 -13.18 6.80
C LYS A 245 -10.59 -12.87 5.40
N ALA A 246 -10.00 -11.91 4.69
CA ALA A 246 -10.45 -11.55 3.35
C ALA A 246 -10.35 -12.74 2.38
N PHE A 247 -9.27 -13.53 2.47
CA PHE A 247 -9.11 -14.75 1.69
C PHE A 247 -10.18 -15.81 2.04
N ALA A 248 -10.44 -16.02 3.34
CA ALA A 248 -11.48 -16.96 3.79
C ALA A 248 -12.88 -16.55 3.33
N ASP A 249 -13.19 -15.25 3.37
CA ASP A 249 -14.49 -14.70 2.95
C ASP A 249 -14.68 -14.78 1.42
N ALA A 250 -13.60 -14.70 0.65
CA ALA A 250 -13.62 -14.70 -0.82
C ALA A 250 -13.48 -16.11 -1.45
N THR A 251 -13.27 -17.15 -0.64
CA THR A 251 -12.99 -18.51 -1.16
C THR A 251 -13.87 -19.58 -0.54
N THR A 252 -14.14 -20.65 -1.31
CA THR A 252 -14.82 -21.84 -0.80
C THR A 252 -13.87 -22.71 0.04
N VAL A 253 -14.44 -23.67 0.78
CA VAL A 253 -13.63 -24.63 1.57
C VAL A 253 -12.71 -25.43 0.65
N GLU A 254 -13.21 -25.87 -0.50
CA GLU A 254 -12.44 -26.66 -1.49
C GLU A 254 -11.28 -25.85 -2.08
N GLN A 255 -11.49 -24.57 -2.35
CA GLN A 255 -10.42 -23.67 -2.81
C GLN A 255 -9.34 -23.50 -1.74
N ARG A 256 -9.72 -23.34 -0.47
CA ARG A 256 -8.80 -23.23 0.65
C ARG A 256 -8.01 -24.53 0.90
N GLU A 257 -8.64 -25.70 0.76
CA GLU A 257 -7.97 -27.00 0.85
C GLU A 257 -6.91 -27.16 -0.27
N ARG A 258 -7.24 -26.77 -1.50
CA ARG A 258 -6.26 -26.77 -2.59
C ARG A 258 -5.14 -25.76 -2.36
N PHE A 259 -5.48 -24.59 -1.79
CA PHE A 259 -4.51 -23.56 -1.47
C PHE A 259 -3.50 -24.01 -0.39
N LEU A 260 -3.92 -24.85 0.53
CA LEU A 260 -3.02 -25.47 1.50
C LEU A 260 -1.89 -26.30 0.84
N ASP A 261 -2.19 -27.00 -0.26
CA ASP A 261 -1.17 -27.70 -1.03
C ASP A 261 -0.18 -26.71 -1.70
N ALA A 262 -0.64 -25.52 -2.10
CA ALA A 262 0.21 -24.46 -2.64
C ALA A 262 1.15 -23.85 -1.58
N LEU A 263 0.67 -23.63 -0.35
CA LEU A 263 1.51 -23.16 0.76
C LEU A 263 2.66 -24.14 1.03
N PHE A 264 2.38 -25.45 1.09
CA PHE A 264 3.41 -26.47 1.24
C PHE A 264 4.36 -26.54 0.03
N ALA A 265 3.86 -26.27 -1.17
CA ALA A 265 4.69 -26.28 -2.37
C ALA A 265 5.69 -25.13 -2.42
N VAL A 266 5.36 -23.95 -1.86
CA VAL A 266 6.31 -22.84 -1.70
C VAL A 266 7.33 -23.19 -0.62
N ALA A 267 6.89 -23.63 0.55
CA ALA A 267 7.76 -24.02 1.65
C ALA A 267 8.75 -25.15 1.31
N LEU A 268 8.43 -25.97 0.31
CA LEU A 268 9.30 -27.07 -0.15
C LEU A 268 10.14 -26.70 -1.39
N ALA A 269 10.08 -25.46 -1.85
CA ALA A 269 10.73 -25.08 -3.10
C ALA A 269 12.26 -25.18 -3.04
N ASP A 270 12.85 -24.96 -1.88
CA ASP A 270 14.27 -25.11 -1.59
C ASP A 270 14.69 -26.56 -1.20
N GLY A 271 13.70 -27.47 -1.08
CA GLY A 271 13.88 -28.90 -0.79
C GLY A 271 13.64 -29.35 0.62
N GLU A 272 13.53 -28.44 1.60
CA GLU A 272 13.28 -28.78 3.00
C GLU A 272 12.17 -27.91 3.63
N LEU A 273 11.20 -28.58 4.29
CA LEU A 273 10.19 -27.91 5.10
C LEU A 273 10.75 -27.62 6.49
N SER A 274 11.02 -26.38 6.81
CA SER A 274 11.46 -25.96 8.12
C SER A 274 10.35 -26.06 9.20
N GLY A 275 10.77 -26.05 10.46
CA GLY A 275 9.81 -25.99 11.57
C GLY A 275 9.02 -24.67 11.60
N ALA A 276 9.66 -23.56 11.22
CA ALA A 276 9.05 -22.24 11.18
C ALA A 276 7.98 -22.15 10.07
N GLU A 277 8.28 -22.61 8.86
CA GLU A 277 7.31 -22.66 7.76
C GLU A 277 6.13 -23.57 8.08
N SER A 278 6.40 -24.76 8.64
CA SER A 278 5.34 -25.68 9.07
C SER A 278 4.41 -25.04 10.12
N ALA A 279 4.95 -24.26 11.05
CA ALA A 279 4.17 -23.54 12.05
C ALA A 279 3.35 -22.42 11.40
N GLU A 280 3.94 -21.68 10.45
CA GLU A 280 3.25 -20.61 9.73
C GLU A 280 2.12 -21.15 8.85
N ILE A 281 2.33 -22.26 8.12
CA ILE A 281 1.27 -22.94 7.36
C ILE A 281 0.13 -23.37 8.29
N SER A 282 0.45 -23.91 9.46
CA SER A 282 -0.57 -24.27 10.46
C SER A 282 -1.35 -23.06 10.95
N ARG A 283 -0.67 -21.93 11.18
CA ARG A 283 -1.28 -20.66 11.59
C ARG A 283 -2.22 -20.11 10.51
N ILE A 284 -1.77 -20.12 9.26
CA ILE A 284 -2.60 -19.69 8.12
C ILE A 284 -3.80 -20.63 7.97
N THR A 285 -3.60 -21.94 8.05
CA THR A 285 -4.68 -22.95 7.95
C THR A 285 -5.82 -22.67 8.94
N ALA A 286 -5.47 -22.41 10.20
CA ALA A 286 -6.47 -22.06 11.22
C ALA A 286 -7.16 -20.72 10.93
N ALA A 287 -6.41 -19.71 10.49
CA ALA A 287 -6.91 -18.36 10.21
C ALA A 287 -7.83 -18.29 8.98
N ILE A 288 -7.64 -19.19 7.99
CA ILE A 288 -8.55 -19.33 6.84
C ILE A 288 -9.71 -20.32 7.10
N ASN A 289 -10.00 -20.60 8.35
CA ASN A 289 -11.10 -21.48 8.78
C ASN A 289 -11.06 -22.90 8.19
N LEU A 290 -9.85 -23.49 8.11
CA LEU A 290 -9.70 -24.92 7.84
C LEU A 290 -9.42 -25.69 9.14
N PRO A 291 -10.07 -26.85 9.35
CA PRO A 291 -9.77 -27.71 10.49
C PRO A 291 -8.33 -28.24 10.46
N HIS A 292 -7.75 -28.48 11.64
CA HIS A 292 -6.36 -28.92 11.76
C HIS A 292 -6.09 -30.28 11.09
N ASP A 293 -7.07 -31.16 11.00
CA ASP A 293 -6.97 -32.44 10.30
C ASP A 293 -6.64 -32.28 8.81
N ARG A 294 -7.09 -31.17 8.18
CA ARG A 294 -6.75 -30.84 6.79
C ARG A 294 -5.26 -30.49 6.63
N PHE A 295 -4.71 -29.74 7.59
CA PHE A 295 -3.25 -29.49 7.65
C PHE A 295 -2.47 -30.81 7.79
N VAL A 296 -2.88 -31.68 8.72
CA VAL A 296 -2.23 -32.99 8.92
C VAL A 296 -2.33 -33.85 7.66
N ALA A 297 -3.51 -33.92 7.04
CA ALA A 297 -3.71 -34.68 5.82
C ALA A 297 -2.87 -34.16 4.65
N ALA A 298 -2.76 -32.85 4.46
CA ALA A 298 -1.91 -32.22 3.45
C ALA A 298 -0.43 -32.55 3.69
N ARG A 299 0.03 -32.38 4.95
CA ARG A 299 1.41 -32.69 5.34
C ARG A 299 1.79 -34.16 5.11
N LEU A 300 0.87 -35.10 5.34
CA LEU A 300 1.11 -36.53 5.14
C LEU A 300 1.21 -36.89 3.64
N ARG A 301 0.69 -36.09 2.73
CA ARG A 301 0.81 -36.28 1.27
C ARG A 301 2.18 -35.85 0.72
N LEU A 302 2.95 -35.07 1.50
CA LEU A 302 4.27 -34.62 1.06
C LEU A 302 5.24 -35.77 0.87
N PRO A 303 6.17 -35.71 -0.10
CA PRO A 303 7.22 -36.71 -0.25
C PRO A 303 8.06 -36.78 1.04
N ARG A 304 8.36 -38.02 1.47
CA ARG A 304 9.18 -38.22 2.67
C ARG A 304 10.57 -37.62 2.45
N GLN A 305 10.95 -36.69 3.32
CA GLN A 305 12.30 -36.14 3.30
C GLN A 305 13.30 -37.22 3.73
N PRO A 306 14.33 -37.51 2.93
CA PRO A 306 15.35 -38.45 3.32
C PRO A 306 16.16 -37.86 4.50
N GLY A 307 15.98 -38.40 5.69
CA GLY A 307 16.87 -38.11 6.83
C GLY A 307 16.26 -37.72 8.16
N LYS A 308 15.00 -37.38 8.28
CA LYS A 308 14.34 -37.12 9.58
C LYS A 308 13.51 -38.33 10.03
N ARG A 309 14.02 -39.09 11.03
CA ARG A 309 13.17 -39.98 11.85
C ARG A 309 12.25 -39.09 12.70
N LEU A 310 10.96 -39.42 12.72
CA LEU A 310 9.95 -38.87 13.62
C LEU A 310 10.35 -39.01 15.06
#